data_31bd3b13df5186a92a408716cea62d34
#
_entry.id   31bd3b13df5186a92a408716cea62d34
#
_cell.length_a   1.000
_cell.length_b   1.000
_cell.length_c   1.000
_cell.angle_alpha   90.00
_cell.angle_beta   90.00
_cell.angle_gamma   90.00
#
_symmetry.space_group_name_H-M   'P 1'
#
loop_
_entity.id
_entity.type
_entity.pdbx_description
1 polymer ?
#
loop_
_entity_poly.entity_id
_entity_poly.type
_entity_poly.pdbx_seq_one_letter_code
_entity_poly.pdbx_strand_id
1 'polypeptide(L)'
;MKKFGLIGTPLKHSFSQEYFKNKFEEENILNSEYNNYEIDKVSGVRGLIKKEKNLCGLNVTIPYKEQVIPYLDNTESIAKQIGSVNVINKENKKLIGYNTDY
;
A
#
# COMPACT_ATOMS: atom_id res chain seq x y z
N MET A 1 -1.33 -15.76 -6.76
CA MET A 1 -2.25 -14.61 -6.78
C MET A 1 -1.53 -13.35 -6.32
N LYS A 2 -1.67 -12.28 -7.07
CA LYS A 2 -1.10 -10.98 -6.69
C LYS A 2 -2.05 -10.29 -5.73
N LYS A 3 -1.50 -9.72 -4.67
CA LYS A 3 -2.28 -8.99 -3.68
C LYS A 3 -1.87 -7.53 -3.64
N PHE A 4 -2.86 -6.67 -3.49
CA PHE A 4 -2.70 -5.23 -3.31
C PHE A 4 -3.59 -4.82 -2.14
N GLY A 5 -3.34 -3.68 -1.57
CA GLY A 5 -4.18 -3.28 -0.47
C GLY A 5 -4.01 -1.85 -0.01
N LEU A 6 -4.73 -1.54 1.05
CA LEU A 6 -4.73 -0.24 1.69
C LEU A 6 -4.28 -0.41 3.15
N ILE A 7 -3.32 0.37 3.58
CA ILE A 7 -2.94 0.44 4.99
C ILE A 7 -3.32 1.78 5.59
N GLY A 8 -3.78 1.75 6.81
CA GLY A 8 -4.19 2.91 7.57
C GLY A 8 -4.92 2.47 8.83
N THR A 9 -5.48 3.42 9.55
CA THR A 9 -6.36 3.13 10.68
C THR A 9 -7.12 4.40 11.08
N PRO A 10 -8.46 4.32 11.28
CA PRO A 10 -9.33 3.16 11.03
C PRO A 10 -9.68 3.00 9.54
N LEU A 11 -10.03 1.78 9.12
CA LEU A 11 -10.41 1.49 7.74
C LEU A 11 -11.85 0.98 7.63
N LYS A 12 -12.74 1.49 8.46
CA LYS A 12 -14.10 0.97 8.60
C LYS A 12 -14.94 1.09 7.32
N HIS A 13 -14.72 2.13 6.53
CA HIS A 13 -15.50 2.38 5.30
C HIS A 13 -14.53 2.69 4.17
N SER A 14 -13.90 1.66 3.66
CA SER A 14 -12.96 1.83 2.57
C SER A 14 -13.67 1.61 1.23
N PHE A 15 -13.83 2.68 0.47
CA PHE A 15 -14.28 2.59 -0.92
C PHE A 15 -13.23 1.92 -1.81
N SER A 16 -11.96 1.98 -1.42
CA SER A 16 -10.87 1.45 -2.23
C SER A 16 -10.97 -0.06 -2.45
N GLN A 17 -11.32 -0.81 -1.41
CA GLN A 17 -11.43 -2.26 -1.52
C GLN A 17 -12.51 -2.65 -2.53
N GLU A 18 -13.69 -2.07 -2.41
CA GLU A 18 -14.80 -2.36 -3.32
C GLU A 18 -14.52 -1.86 -4.73
N TYR A 19 -13.97 -0.65 -4.85
CA TYR A 19 -13.61 -0.07 -6.12
C TYR A 19 -12.65 -0.96 -6.91
N PHE A 20 -11.55 -1.39 -6.28
CA PHE A 20 -10.56 -2.22 -6.96
C PHE A 20 -11.07 -3.63 -7.22
N LYS A 21 -11.91 -4.16 -6.36
CA LYS A 21 -12.54 -5.45 -6.61
C LYS A 21 -13.37 -5.40 -7.88
N ASN A 22 -14.22 -4.38 -8.02
CA ASN A 22 -15.06 -4.19 -9.20
C ASN A 22 -14.23 -3.93 -10.45
N LYS A 23 -13.18 -3.13 -10.33
CA LYS A 23 -12.29 -2.82 -11.43
C LYS A 23 -11.56 -4.07 -11.93
N PHE A 24 -11.10 -4.92 -11.03
CA PHE A 24 -10.45 -6.18 -11.40
C PHE A 24 -11.43 -7.10 -12.14
N GLU A 25 -12.68 -7.14 -11.72
CA GLU A 25 -13.72 -7.92 -12.40
C GLU A 25 -14.02 -7.36 -13.78
N GLU A 26 -14.22 -6.05 -13.90
CA GLU A 26 -14.54 -5.39 -15.17
C GLU A 26 -13.43 -5.53 -16.21
N GLU A 27 -12.17 -5.48 -15.78
CA GLU A 27 -11.04 -5.55 -16.68
C GLU A 27 -10.49 -6.96 -16.84
N ASN A 28 -11.16 -7.95 -16.27
CA ASN A 28 -10.73 -9.36 -16.30
C ASN A 28 -9.30 -9.55 -15.80
N ILE A 29 -8.93 -8.81 -14.77
CA ILE A 29 -7.63 -8.97 -14.13
C ILE A 29 -7.70 -10.19 -13.23
N LEU A 30 -7.17 -11.29 -13.74
CA LEU A 30 -7.19 -12.58 -13.05
C LEU A 30 -6.06 -12.67 -12.02
N ASN A 31 -6.31 -13.46 -10.98
CA ASN A 31 -5.33 -13.75 -9.93
C ASN A 31 -4.83 -12.50 -9.19
N SER A 32 -5.74 -11.53 -9.02
CA SER A 32 -5.43 -10.32 -8.23
C SER A 32 -6.54 -10.06 -7.22
N GLU A 33 -6.15 -9.59 -6.04
CA GLU A 33 -7.12 -9.18 -5.03
C GLU A 33 -6.64 -7.91 -4.33
N TYR A 34 -7.60 -7.17 -3.78
CA TYR A 34 -7.34 -5.92 -3.04
C TYR A 34 -7.99 -6.02 -1.67
N ASN A 35 -7.21 -5.80 -0.63
CA ASN A 35 -7.68 -5.94 0.75
C ASN A 35 -7.35 -4.70 1.56
N ASN A 36 -8.13 -4.47 2.62
CA ASN A 36 -7.79 -3.50 3.64
C ASN A 36 -6.93 -4.17 4.70
N TYR A 37 -5.79 -3.57 4.99
CA TYR A 37 -4.91 -4.02 6.05
C TYR A 37 -4.85 -2.95 7.12
N GLU A 38 -5.70 -3.06 8.13
CA GLU A 38 -5.69 -2.14 9.25
C GLU A 38 -4.57 -2.54 10.21
N ILE A 39 -3.60 -1.65 10.36
CA ILE A 39 -2.47 -1.89 11.26
C ILE A 39 -2.45 -0.82 12.34
N ASP A 40 -2.31 -1.24 13.58
CA ASP A 40 -2.34 -0.32 14.73
C ASP A 40 -1.10 0.54 14.83
N LYS A 41 0.02 0.07 14.29
CA LYS A 41 1.29 0.77 14.31
C LYS A 41 1.94 0.69 12.93
N VAL A 42 2.52 1.80 12.48
CA VAL A 42 3.19 1.86 11.18
C VAL A 42 4.35 0.85 11.08
N SER A 43 4.99 0.54 12.20
CA SER A 43 6.06 -0.46 12.24
C SER A 43 5.59 -1.85 11.79
N GLY A 44 4.28 -2.09 11.79
CA GLY A 44 3.70 -3.35 11.33
C GLY A 44 3.76 -3.56 9.81
N VAL A 45 4.09 -2.51 9.04
CA VAL A 45 4.10 -2.62 7.57
C VAL A 45 5.09 -3.67 7.08
N ARG A 46 6.28 -3.75 7.66
CA ARG A 46 7.27 -4.74 7.26
C ARG A 46 6.84 -6.17 7.61
N GLY A 47 6.21 -6.33 8.78
CA GLY A 47 5.65 -7.62 9.17
C GLY A 47 4.53 -8.07 8.23
N LEU A 48 3.69 -7.14 7.82
CA LEU A 48 2.63 -7.42 6.86
C LEU A 48 3.20 -7.89 5.52
N ILE A 49 4.18 -7.17 4.98
CA ILE A 49 4.82 -7.54 3.70
C ILE A 49 5.48 -8.91 3.80
N LYS A 50 6.11 -9.21 4.93
CA LYS A 50 6.77 -10.49 5.14
C LYS A 50 5.77 -11.64 5.27
N LYS A 51 4.65 -11.39 5.95
CA LYS A 51 3.57 -12.38 6.13
C LYS A 51 2.82 -12.63 4.84
N GLU A 52 2.49 -11.58 4.10
CA GLU A 52 1.73 -11.65 2.85
C GLU A 52 2.70 -11.69 1.67
N LYS A 53 3.23 -12.88 1.37
CA LYS A 53 4.29 -13.05 0.37
C LYS A 53 3.91 -12.59 -1.03
N ASN A 54 2.62 -12.63 -1.35
CA ASN A 54 2.13 -12.24 -2.67
C ASN A 54 1.73 -10.76 -2.75
N LEU A 55 1.95 -10.00 -1.69
CA LEU A 55 1.62 -8.59 -1.66
C LEU A 55 2.61 -7.81 -2.53
N CYS A 56 2.09 -7.18 -3.57
CA CYS A 56 2.89 -6.47 -4.57
C CYS A 56 2.94 -4.97 -4.35
N GLY A 57 1.89 -4.41 -3.76
CA GLY A 57 1.79 -2.97 -3.55
C GLY A 57 0.71 -2.60 -2.56
N LEU A 58 0.86 -1.40 -2.00
CA LEU A 58 -0.06 -0.86 -1.01
C LEU A 58 -0.34 0.61 -1.30
N ASN A 59 -1.60 1.00 -1.14
CA ASN A 59 -1.94 2.40 -0.94
C ASN A 59 -1.82 2.71 0.54
N VAL A 60 -1.39 3.92 0.86
CA VAL A 60 -1.21 4.36 2.24
C VAL A 60 -2.14 5.52 2.52
N THR A 61 -2.90 5.43 3.59
CA THR A 61 -3.78 6.52 4.02
C THR A 61 -3.50 6.92 5.47
N ILE A 62 -4.31 7.80 6.01
CA ILE A 62 -4.16 8.33 7.37
C ILE A 62 -4.02 7.19 8.39
N PRO A 63 -3.09 7.30 9.33
CA PRO A 63 -2.18 8.42 9.61
C PRO A 63 -0.75 8.15 9.12
N TYR A 64 -0.53 7.21 8.19
CA TYR A 64 0.77 6.62 7.94
C TYR A 64 1.55 7.19 6.77
N LYS A 65 1.00 8.16 6.03
CA LYS A 65 1.67 8.68 4.82
C LYS A 65 3.06 9.27 5.07
N GLU A 66 3.29 9.85 6.24
CA GLU A 66 4.60 10.36 6.63
C GLU A 66 5.37 9.36 7.46
N GLN A 67 4.66 8.70 8.37
CA GLN A 67 5.27 7.81 9.35
C GLN A 67 5.87 6.55 8.73
N VAL A 68 5.39 6.15 7.54
CA VAL A 68 5.84 4.92 6.89
C VAL A 68 7.23 5.05 6.27
N ILE A 69 7.68 6.26 5.98
CA ILE A 69 8.92 6.49 5.22
C ILE A 69 10.14 5.78 5.84
N PRO A 70 10.38 5.84 7.16
CA PRO A 70 11.56 5.15 7.73
C PRO A 70 11.54 3.63 7.58
N TYR A 71 10.38 3.04 7.25
CA TYR A 71 10.23 1.59 7.12
C TYR A 71 10.38 1.11 5.68
N LEU A 72 10.66 2.01 4.75
CA LEU A 72 10.84 1.70 3.34
C LEU A 72 12.32 1.56 3.00
N ASP A 73 12.62 0.78 1.97
CA ASP A 73 14.00 0.64 1.50
C ASP A 73 14.45 1.88 0.73
N ASN A 74 13.52 2.50 0.01
CA ASN A 74 13.78 3.72 -0.73
C ASN A 74 12.50 4.52 -0.90
N THR A 75 12.64 5.81 -1.21
CA THR A 75 11.52 6.70 -1.47
C THR A 75 11.86 7.50 -2.71
N GLU A 76 10.95 7.50 -3.69
CA GLU A 76 11.11 8.24 -4.92
C GLU A 76 11.28 9.73 -4.62
N SER A 77 12.03 10.46 -5.48
CA SER A 77 12.50 11.81 -5.16
C SER A 77 11.39 12.83 -4.88
N ILE A 78 10.29 12.77 -5.60
CA ILE A 78 9.16 13.69 -5.37
C ILE A 78 8.50 13.39 -4.02
N ALA A 79 8.26 12.13 -3.70
CA ALA A 79 7.70 11.73 -2.42
C ALA A 79 8.62 12.13 -1.27
N LYS A 80 9.91 12.03 -1.47
CA LYS A 80 10.91 12.42 -0.48
C LYS A 80 10.91 13.93 -0.22
N GLN A 81 10.80 14.72 -1.29
CA GLN A 81 10.70 16.18 -1.17
C GLN A 81 9.44 16.63 -0.45
N ILE A 82 8.32 15.98 -0.75
CA ILE A 82 7.03 16.26 -0.11
C ILE A 82 7.02 15.76 1.34
N GLY A 83 7.76 14.68 1.62
CA GLY A 83 7.77 14.04 2.93
C GLY A 83 6.54 13.20 3.18
N SER A 84 5.92 12.66 2.13
CA SER A 84 4.69 11.90 2.23
C SER A 84 4.63 10.83 1.13
N VAL A 85 4.21 9.63 1.52
CA VAL A 85 4.08 8.46 0.63
C VAL A 85 2.64 7.97 0.65
N ASN A 86 2.01 7.87 -0.51
CA ASN A 86 0.67 7.30 -0.61
C ASN A 86 0.63 5.96 -1.33
N VAL A 87 1.73 5.54 -1.94
CA VAL A 87 1.84 4.25 -2.62
C VAL A 87 3.17 3.61 -2.28
N ILE A 88 3.14 2.33 -1.95
CA ILE A 88 4.33 1.51 -1.74
C ILE A 88 4.31 0.38 -2.76
N ASN A 89 5.36 0.24 -3.55
CA ASN A 89 5.54 -0.91 -4.44
C ASN A 89 6.64 -1.81 -3.94
N LYS A 90 6.44 -3.11 -4.09
CA LYS A 90 7.47 -4.11 -3.80
C LYS A 90 8.19 -4.42 -5.11
N GLU A 91 9.42 -3.92 -5.22
CA GLU A 91 10.25 -4.06 -6.41
C GLU A 91 11.53 -4.81 -6.05
N ASN A 92 11.74 -5.99 -6.65
CA ASN A 92 12.92 -6.82 -6.35
C ASN A 92 13.11 -7.06 -4.85
N LYS A 93 12.02 -7.38 -4.15
CA LYS A 93 11.98 -7.60 -2.70
C LYS A 93 12.27 -6.36 -1.86
N LYS A 94 12.32 -5.19 -2.48
CA LYS A 94 12.48 -3.91 -1.78
C LYS A 94 11.20 -3.11 -1.80
N LEU A 95 10.97 -2.34 -0.74
CA LEU A 95 9.81 -1.48 -0.60
C LEU A 95 10.17 -0.07 -1.04
N ILE A 96 9.53 0.40 -2.10
CA ILE A 96 9.78 1.73 -2.66
C ILE A 96 8.51 2.58 -2.50
N GLY A 97 8.67 3.77 -1.93
CA GLY A 97 7.57 4.69 -1.69
C GLY A 97 7.43 5.73 -2.79
N TYR A 98 6.19 6.05 -3.13
CA TYR A 98 5.84 7.04 -4.15
C TYR A 98 4.75 7.98 -3.65
N ASN A 99 4.64 9.14 -4.26
CA ASN A 99 3.51 10.04 -4.07
C ASN A 99 2.85 10.32 -5.41
N THR A 100 1.63 9.84 -5.59
CA THR A 100 0.87 9.99 -6.83
C THR A 100 -0.15 11.13 -6.76
N ASP A 101 -0.28 11.79 -5.61
CA ASP A 101 -1.17 12.94 -5.44
C ASP A 101 -0.59 14.24 -5.98
N TYR A 102 0.66 14.21 -6.35
CA TYR A 102 1.38 15.39 -6.80
C TYR A 102 1.18 15.61 -8.31
#